data_21f8ad76963fa6aa3446a7ffd90af1c7
#
_entry.id   21f8ad76963fa6aa3446a7ffd90af1c7
#
_cell.length_a   1.000
_cell.length_b   1.000
_cell.length_c   1.000
_cell.angle_alpha   90.00
_cell.angle_beta   90.00
_cell.angle_gamma   90.00
#
_symmetry.space_group_name_H-M   'P 1'
#
loop_
_entity.id
_entity.type
_entity.pdbx_description
1 polymer ?
#
loop_
_entity_poly.entity_id
_entity_poly.type
_entity_poly.pdbx_seq_one_letter_code
_entity_poly.pdbx_strand_id
1 'polypeptide(L)'
;MRQARAAVDAMMGFYDRSTGRWEPERPWWQSGNALQALLDYMLRSGDTEYLWVLDHTVEIQRRVYMDGEFRSDSTDDTAWWALAMVRAYDLTGHGRYLDIARTGAEWIGGYWDATCGGGVWWDVPQRTYKNAISNELYLKLLAALHNRLPGDTSYLELAVETWRWFDASGMLNEDGLVNDGLRHCVNNGGETWTYNQGVILGALVELHRATGDDALLAVARRIATATTTSEYLSPGGILTEPSEKVGADDDAPSFKGIFVRNLDELDRYVAERPYRSYLARQAESLLANASDGAHRYGIHWAGPFDKADTARQASAVDLLTTVL
;
A
#
# COMPACT_ATOMS: atom_id res chain seq x y z
N MET A 1 -9.54 -8.27 17.85
CA MET A 1 -8.42 -7.77 18.70
C MET A 1 -7.39 -8.86 19.04
N ARG A 2 -7.73 -9.99 19.69
CA ARG A 2 -6.75 -11.03 20.09
C ARG A 2 -5.94 -11.61 18.91
N GLN A 3 -6.58 -11.92 17.79
CA GLN A 3 -5.90 -12.50 16.61
C GLN A 3 -4.96 -11.50 15.92
N ALA A 4 -5.39 -10.25 15.76
CA ALA A 4 -4.55 -9.21 15.18
C ALA A 4 -3.31 -8.97 16.06
N ARG A 5 -3.47 -8.91 17.40
CA ARG A 5 -2.34 -8.79 18.32
C ARG A 5 -1.35 -9.96 18.18
N ALA A 6 -1.84 -11.18 18.18
CA ALA A 6 -0.98 -12.35 18.02
C ALA A 6 -0.25 -12.38 16.67
N ALA A 7 -0.90 -11.90 15.60
CA ALA A 7 -0.25 -11.74 14.30
C ALA A 7 0.85 -10.66 14.32
N VAL A 8 0.64 -9.56 15.03
CA VAL A 8 1.66 -8.52 15.25
C VAL A 8 2.84 -9.08 16.05
N ASP A 9 2.59 -9.82 17.14
CA ASP A 9 3.65 -10.45 17.94
C ASP A 9 4.49 -11.41 17.08
N ALA A 10 3.84 -12.20 16.20
CA ALA A 10 4.53 -13.07 15.26
C ALA A 10 5.35 -12.27 14.22
N MET A 11 4.82 -11.14 13.70
CA MET A 11 5.54 -10.25 12.80
C MET A 11 6.79 -9.65 13.48
N MET A 12 6.69 -9.29 14.74
CA MET A 12 7.82 -8.78 15.51
C MET A 12 8.90 -9.82 15.72
N GLY A 13 8.60 -11.12 15.58
CA GLY A 13 9.59 -12.18 15.57
C GLY A 13 10.58 -12.11 14.38
N PHE A 14 10.22 -11.42 13.30
CA PHE A 14 11.08 -11.16 12.13
C PHE A 14 11.87 -9.84 12.23
N TYR A 15 11.63 -9.02 13.27
CA TYR A 15 12.28 -7.72 13.40
C TYR A 15 13.71 -7.84 13.92
N ASP A 16 14.67 -7.36 13.13
CA ASP A 16 16.08 -7.29 13.53
C ASP A 16 16.40 -5.91 14.13
N ARG A 17 16.66 -5.92 15.44
CA ARG A 17 17.01 -4.69 16.17
C ARG A 17 18.35 -4.08 15.75
N SER A 18 19.27 -4.87 15.22
CA SER A 18 20.59 -4.35 14.81
C SER A 18 20.50 -3.52 13.53
N THR A 19 19.56 -3.85 12.66
CA THR A 19 19.34 -3.16 11.39
C THR A 19 18.13 -2.22 11.43
N GLY A 20 17.24 -2.34 12.42
CA GLY A 20 16.03 -1.55 12.51
C GLY A 20 14.99 -1.89 11.41
N ARG A 21 15.01 -3.13 10.90
CA ARG A 21 14.06 -3.59 9.87
C ARG A 21 13.71 -5.07 10.04
N TRP A 22 12.70 -5.52 9.30
CA TRP A 22 12.27 -6.91 9.27
C TRP A 22 13.05 -7.68 8.19
N GLU A 23 13.55 -8.87 8.53
CA GLU A 23 14.31 -9.76 7.61
C GLU A 23 15.24 -8.96 6.67
N PRO A 24 16.44 -8.55 7.12
CA PRO A 24 17.32 -7.65 6.37
C PRO A 24 17.73 -8.14 4.98
N GLU A 25 17.60 -9.45 4.71
CA GLU A 25 17.84 -10.09 3.41
C GLU A 25 16.70 -9.94 2.40
N ARG A 26 15.51 -9.51 2.86
CA ARG A 26 14.34 -9.30 2.00
C ARG A 26 14.35 -7.91 1.36
N PRO A 27 13.54 -7.69 0.32
CA PRO A 27 13.39 -6.36 -0.29
C PRO A 27 13.13 -5.26 0.74
N TRP A 28 13.85 -4.16 0.60
CA TRP A 28 13.86 -3.08 1.60
C TRP A 28 12.49 -2.44 1.83
N TRP A 29 11.72 -2.26 0.75
CA TRP A 29 10.38 -1.66 0.78
C TRP A 29 9.37 -2.46 1.62
N GLN A 30 9.57 -3.79 1.76
CA GLN A 30 8.70 -4.65 2.58
C GLN A 30 8.77 -4.26 4.06
N SER A 31 9.91 -3.79 4.53
CA SER A 31 10.01 -3.26 5.90
C SER A 31 9.22 -1.96 6.09
N GLY A 32 9.12 -1.12 5.05
CA GLY A 32 8.23 0.04 5.06
C GLY A 32 6.76 -0.35 5.17
N ASN A 33 6.35 -1.40 4.45
CA ASN A 33 4.99 -1.96 4.53
C ASN A 33 4.73 -2.65 5.88
N ALA A 34 5.69 -3.39 6.45
CA ALA A 34 5.56 -3.98 7.78
C ALA A 34 5.42 -2.89 8.87
N LEU A 35 6.19 -1.80 8.76
CA LEU A 35 6.04 -0.65 9.64
C LEU A 35 4.64 -0.04 9.50
N GLN A 36 4.14 0.16 8.28
CA GLN A 36 2.79 0.70 8.08
C GLN A 36 1.71 -0.21 8.66
N ALA A 37 1.79 -1.52 8.44
CA ALA A 37 0.85 -2.48 9.03
C ALA A 37 0.85 -2.42 10.57
N LEU A 38 2.02 -2.27 11.19
CA LEU A 38 2.16 -2.07 12.63
C LEU A 38 1.52 -0.76 13.10
N LEU A 39 1.75 0.34 12.38
CA LEU A 39 1.17 1.65 12.70
C LEU A 39 -0.36 1.63 12.55
N ASP A 40 -0.88 1.01 11.51
CA ASP A 40 -2.33 0.84 11.30
C ASP A 40 -2.97 0.01 12.41
N TYR A 41 -2.31 -1.07 12.85
CA TYR A 41 -2.74 -1.84 14.01
C TYR A 41 -2.79 -0.97 15.27
N MET A 42 -1.73 -0.22 15.57
CA MET A 42 -1.69 0.65 16.77
C MET A 42 -2.77 1.75 16.73
N LEU A 43 -2.97 2.38 15.57
CA LEU A 43 -4.04 3.37 15.38
C LEU A 43 -5.42 2.78 15.62
N ARG A 44 -5.63 1.55 15.17
CA ARG A 44 -6.93 0.91 15.23
C ARG A 44 -7.26 0.31 16.58
N SER A 45 -6.28 -0.31 17.20
CA SER A 45 -6.44 -1.02 18.48
C SER A 45 -6.26 -0.13 19.72
N GLY A 46 -5.52 0.99 19.57
CA GLY A 46 -5.03 1.80 20.69
C GLY A 46 -3.87 1.14 21.45
N ASP A 47 -3.37 0.00 21.02
CA ASP A 47 -2.23 -0.70 21.62
C ASP A 47 -0.92 -0.12 21.12
N THR A 48 -0.16 0.50 21.99
CA THR A 48 1.09 1.20 21.66
C THR A 48 2.35 0.49 22.17
N GLU A 49 2.27 -0.79 22.51
CA GLU A 49 3.41 -1.54 23.06
C GLU A 49 4.63 -1.51 22.14
N TYR A 50 4.41 -1.53 20.81
CA TYR A 50 5.48 -1.50 19.81
C TYR A 50 5.78 -0.09 19.24
N LEU A 51 5.33 0.98 19.91
CA LEU A 51 5.59 2.35 19.41
C LEU A 51 7.08 2.68 19.30
N TRP A 52 7.91 2.07 20.15
CA TRP A 52 9.37 2.21 20.11
C TRP A 52 9.99 1.76 18.77
N VAL A 53 9.34 0.84 18.04
CA VAL A 53 9.81 0.34 16.75
C VAL A 53 9.84 1.46 15.71
N LEU A 54 8.87 2.37 15.76
CA LEU A 54 8.78 3.49 14.82
C LEU A 54 10.07 4.33 14.84
N ASP A 55 10.43 4.85 16.01
CA ASP A 55 11.62 5.71 16.12
C ASP A 55 12.90 4.94 15.79
N HIS A 56 13.02 3.72 16.30
CA HIS A 56 14.17 2.88 16.08
C HIS A 56 14.37 2.56 14.58
N THR A 57 13.31 2.19 13.88
CA THR A 57 13.35 1.94 12.43
C THR A 57 13.72 3.21 11.65
N VAL A 58 13.06 4.33 11.97
CA VAL A 58 13.28 5.60 11.24
C VAL A 58 14.70 6.11 11.44
N GLU A 59 15.26 6.07 12.65
CA GLU A 59 16.62 6.54 12.91
C GLU A 59 17.69 5.80 12.11
N ILE A 60 17.50 4.50 11.90
CA ILE A 60 18.45 3.66 11.16
C ILE A 60 18.15 3.73 9.66
N GLN A 61 16.93 3.37 9.25
CA GLN A 61 16.58 3.14 7.85
C GLN A 61 16.55 4.43 7.00
N ARG A 62 16.27 5.57 7.63
CA ARG A 62 16.35 6.89 6.95
C ARG A 62 17.72 7.16 6.32
N ARG A 63 18.79 6.49 6.77
CA ARG A 63 20.19 6.76 6.36
C ARG A 63 20.80 5.67 5.48
N VAL A 64 20.09 4.57 5.27
CA VAL A 64 20.70 3.34 4.72
C VAL A 64 20.77 3.35 3.19
N TYR A 65 19.77 3.89 2.49
CA TYR A 65 19.68 3.77 1.04
C TYR A 65 20.07 5.08 0.35
N MET A 66 20.75 5.00 -0.80
CA MET A 66 21.22 6.14 -1.59
C MET A 66 21.82 7.25 -0.71
N ASP A 67 21.36 8.50 -0.88
CA ASP A 67 21.81 9.67 -0.11
C ASP A 67 21.00 9.87 1.20
N GLY A 68 20.35 8.82 1.69
CA GLY A 68 19.47 8.89 2.85
C GLY A 68 18.06 9.39 2.54
N GLU A 69 17.32 9.79 3.59
CA GLU A 69 15.96 10.31 3.50
C GLU A 69 14.96 9.35 2.85
N PHE A 70 15.16 8.03 3.01
CA PHE A 70 14.37 6.96 2.40
C PHE A 70 14.34 7.02 0.86
N ARG A 71 15.31 7.63 0.21
CA ARG A 71 15.44 7.63 -1.23
C ARG A 71 15.88 6.24 -1.72
N SER A 72 15.33 5.79 -2.84
CA SER A 72 15.61 4.50 -3.47
C SER A 72 15.87 4.66 -4.97
N ASP A 73 16.41 3.63 -5.60
CA ASP A 73 16.57 3.53 -7.06
C ASP A 73 15.24 3.24 -7.79
N SER A 74 14.14 3.19 -7.03
CA SER A 74 12.78 3.15 -7.54
C SER A 74 11.88 4.11 -6.75
N THR A 75 10.96 4.78 -7.43
CA THR A 75 10.12 5.83 -6.82
C THR A 75 9.04 5.25 -5.91
N ASP A 76 8.55 4.06 -6.20
CA ASP A 76 7.58 3.34 -5.36
C ASP A 76 8.18 2.94 -4.00
N ASP A 77 9.42 2.46 -3.95
CA ASP A 77 10.10 2.15 -2.69
C ASP A 77 10.15 3.37 -1.77
N THR A 78 10.54 4.54 -2.31
CA THR A 78 10.51 5.80 -1.56
C THR A 78 9.10 6.15 -1.09
N ALA A 79 8.10 5.94 -1.95
CA ALA A 79 6.71 6.27 -1.63
C ALA A 79 6.13 5.37 -0.53
N TRP A 80 6.49 4.09 -0.48
CA TRP A 80 6.08 3.20 0.62
C TRP A 80 6.53 3.72 1.99
N TRP A 81 7.80 4.12 2.10
CA TRP A 81 8.31 4.72 3.34
C TRP A 81 7.66 6.07 3.64
N ALA A 82 7.47 6.92 2.64
CA ALA A 82 6.82 8.23 2.83
C ALA A 82 5.38 8.09 3.33
N LEU A 83 4.60 7.13 2.81
CA LEU A 83 3.24 6.85 3.29
C LEU A 83 3.24 6.25 4.71
N ALA A 84 4.22 5.40 5.05
CA ALA A 84 4.38 4.96 6.44
C ALA A 84 4.65 6.15 7.38
N MET A 85 5.40 7.18 6.92
CA MET A 85 5.62 8.41 7.72
C MET A 85 4.36 9.25 7.85
N VAL A 86 3.51 9.34 6.83
CA VAL A 86 2.17 9.95 6.96
C VAL A 86 1.38 9.24 8.05
N ARG A 87 1.39 7.91 8.07
CA ARG A 87 0.70 7.12 9.11
C ARG A 87 1.32 7.29 10.49
N ALA A 88 2.66 7.45 10.57
CA ALA A 88 3.35 7.77 11.82
C ALA A 88 2.92 9.14 12.39
N TYR A 89 2.70 10.13 11.52
CA TYR A 89 2.10 11.40 11.92
C TYR A 89 0.68 11.23 12.44
N ASP A 90 -0.16 10.47 11.75
CA ASP A 90 -1.54 10.21 12.18
C ASP A 90 -1.60 9.57 13.57
N LEU A 91 -0.64 8.70 13.89
CA LEU A 91 -0.55 8.03 15.18
C LEU A 91 -0.01 8.95 16.29
N THR A 92 1.00 9.76 16.01
CA THR A 92 1.79 10.45 17.05
C THR A 92 1.57 11.95 17.11
N GLY A 93 1.05 12.58 16.04
CA GLY A 93 0.95 14.03 15.90
C GLY A 93 2.29 14.74 15.68
N HIS A 94 3.42 14.01 15.56
CA HIS A 94 4.74 14.62 15.44
C HIS A 94 5.04 15.06 14.00
N GLY A 95 5.13 16.37 13.76
CA GLY A 95 5.36 16.98 12.43
C GLY A 95 6.60 16.49 11.69
N ARG A 96 7.63 16.03 12.42
CA ARG A 96 8.86 15.48 11.80
C ARG A 96 8.61 14.35 10.80
N TYR A 97 7.54 13.57 11.00
CA TYR A 97 7.18 12.49 10.08
C TYR A 97 6.59 13.03 8.78
N LEU A 98 5.79 14.10 8.86
CA LEU A 98 5.34 14.80 7.64
C LEU A 98 6.50 15.44 6.89
N ASP A 99 7.52 15.97 7.57
CA ASP A 99 8.70 16.52 6.92
C ASP A 99 9.47 15.44 6.12
N ILE A 100 9.59 14.22 6.66
CA ILE A 100 10.17 13.10 5.94
C ILE A 100 9.30 12.72 4.72
N ALA A 101 7.98 12.63 4.91
CA ALA A 101 7.05 12.34 3.82
C ALA A 101 7.10 13.38 2.69
N ARG A 102 7.23 14.67 3.04
CA ARG A 102 7.43 15.78 2.08
C ARG A 102 8.71 15.62 1.28
N THR A 103 9.82 15.31 1.96
CA THR A 103 11.11 15.04 1.30
C THR A 103 10.99 13.91 0.28
N GLY A 104 10.26 12.83 0.62
CA GLY A 104 9.96 11.75 -0.31
C GLY A 104 9.13 12.22 -1.51
N ALA A 105 8.05 12.99 -1.27
CA ALA A 105 7.19 13.50 -2.33
C ALA A 105 7.95 14.44 -3.30
N GLU A 106 8.79 15.32 -2.77
CA GLU A 106 9.64 16.23 -3.57
C GLU A 106 10.63 15.45 -4.43
N TRP A 107 11.24 14.41 -3.86
CA TRP A 107 12.19 13.56 -4.60
C TRP A 107 11.50 12.79 -5.72
N ILE A 108 10.35 12.15 -5.47
CA ILE A 108 9.56 11.44 -6.46
C ILE A 108 9.12 12.39 -7.57
N GLY A 109 8.65 13.60 -7.21
CA GLY A 109 8.23 14.64 -8.16
C GLY A 109 9.33 15.06 -9.13
N GLY A 110 10.61 14.95 -8.75
CA GLY A 110 11.76 15.16 -9.64
C GLY A 110 11.85 14.18 -10.80
N TYR A 111 11.09 13.09 -10.76
CA TYR A 111 11.00 12.08 -11.82
C TYR A 111 9.70 12.16 -12.64
N TRP A 112 8.92 13.22 -12.43
CA TRP A 112 7.82 13.57 -13.34
C TRP A 112 8.37 14.26 -14.58
N ASP A 113 7.88 13.89 -15.77
CA ASP A 113 8.17 14.63 -17.00
C ASP A 113 7.04 14.48 -18.03
N ALA A 114 7.14 15.18 -19.16
CA ALA A 114 6.13 15.21 -20.21
C ALA A 114 6.05 13.94 -21.08
N THR A 115 6.92 12.97 -20.88
CA THR A 115 6.86 11.69 -21.60
C THR A 115 5.54 10.99 -21.27
N CYS A 116 4.85 10.51 -22.25
CA CYS A 116 3.50 9.96 -22.15
C CYS A 116 2.46 10.97 -21.59
N GLY A 117 2.69 12.25 -21.77
CA GLY A 117 1.80 13.31 -21.30
C GLY A 117 1.90 13.61 -19.81
N GLY A 118 2.79 12.96 -19.06
CA GLY A 118 2.97 13.11 -17.60
C GLY A 118 3.38 11.81 -16.91
N GLY A 119 3.25 11.78 -15.59
CA GLY A 119 3.54 10.63 -14.74
C GLY A 119 4.99 10.54 -14.27
N VAL A 120 5.19 9.94 -13.10
CA VAL A 120 6.52 9.66 -12.57
C VAL A 120 7.08 8.37 -13.14
N TRP A 121 8.40 8.34 -13.33
CA TRP A 121 9.14 7.13 -13.70
C TRP A 121 9.30 6.23 -12.48
N TRP A 122 9.25 4.92 -12.70
CA TRP A 122 9.52 3.92 -11.68
C TRP A 122 11.00 3.85 -11.32
N ASP A 123 11.86 3.62 -12.32
CA ASP A 123 13.29 3.37 -12.15
C ASP A 123 14.11 4.66 -12.23
N VAL A 124 15.09 4.77 -11.34
CA VAL A 124 15.90 5.95 -11.11
C VAL A 124 17.40 5.57 -11.16
N PRO A 125 18.21 6.23 -11.96
CA PRO A 125 17.94 7.38 -12.84
C PRO A 125 17.55 7.01 -14.28
N GLN A 126 17.35 5.72 -14.59
CA GLN A 126 17.23 5.20 -15.96
C GLN A 126 16.01 5.72 -16.71
N ARG A 127 14.88 5.92 -16.01
CA ARG A 127 13.63 6.45 -16.57
C ARG A 127 13.13 5.61 -17.77
N THR A 128 12.98 4.29 -17.56
CA THR A 128 12.59 3.36 -18.63
C THR A 128 11.13 2.91 -18.56
N TYR A 129 10.49 3.05 -17.37
CA TYR A 129 9.15 2.53 -17.14
C TYR A 129 8.28 3.46 -16.32
N LYS A 130 7.07 3.76 -16.81
CA LYS A 130 6.00 4.41 -16.06
C LYS A 130 4.95 3.36 -15.73
N ASN A 131 4.89 2.97 -14.46
CA ASN A 131 3.99 1.94 -13.97
C ASN A 131 2.83 2.53 -13.14
N ALA A 132 1.83 1.71 -12.90
CA ALA A 132 0.67 2.09 -12.11
C ALA A 132 1.08 2.40 -10.68
N ILE A 133 1.78 1.47 -10.01
CA ILE A 133 2.06 1.57 -8.58
C ILE A 133 2.80 2.84 -8.17
N SER A 134 3.86 3.25 -8.91
CA SER A 134 4.60 4.48 -8.59
C SER A 134 3.71 5.71 -8.66
N ASN A 135 2.83 5.77 -9.66
CA ASN A 135 1.93 6.90 -9.89
C ASN A 135 0.74 6.93 -8.92
N GLU A 136 0.21 5.77 -8.56
CA GLU A 136 -0.85 5.63 -7.54
C GLU A 136 -0.34 6.02 -6.15
N LEU A 137 0.86 5.57 -5.79
CA LEU A 137 1.50 5.92 -4.53
C LEU A 137 1.82 7.41 -4.46
N TYR A 138 2.33 7.99 -5.56
CA TYR A 138 2.59 9.42 -5.63
C TYR A 138 1.31 10.23 -5.46
N LEU A 139 0.24 9.87 -6.18
CA LEU A 139 -1.09 10.47 -6.02
C LEU A 139 -1.57 10.41 -4.57
N LYS A 140 -1.52 9.21 -3.96
CA LYS A 140 -1.94 9.01 -2.56
C LYS A 140 -1.12 9.87 -1.61
N LEU A 141 0.19 9.93 -1.79
CA LEU A 141 1.09 10.70 -0.95
C LEU A 141 0.81 12.20 -1.04
N LEU A 142 0.63 12.74 -2.25
CA LEU A 142 0.32 14.17 -2.47
C LEU A 142 -1.02 14.55 -1.80
N ALA A 143 -2.07 13.78 -2.06
CA ALA A 143 -3.38 14.04 -1.47
C ALA A 143 -3.37 13.92 0.06
N ALA A 144 -2.64 12.92 0.60
CA ALA A 144 -2.48 12.73 2.03
C ALA A 144 -1.71 13.87 2.70
N LEU A 145 -0.68 14.40 2.06
CA LEU A 145 0.07 15.56 2.55
C LEU A 145 -0.80 16.81 2.56
N HIS A 146 -1.55 17.09 1.47
CA HIS A 146 -2.50 18.19 1.44
C HIS A 146 -3.47 18.14 2.62
N ASN A 147 -4.09 16.99 2.87
CA ASN A 147 -5.08 16.82 3.92
C ASN A 147 -4.53 17.03 5.35
N ARG A 148 -3.21 16.97 5.53
CA ARG A 148 -2.53 17.09 6.83
C ARG A 148 -1.73 18.38 7.01
N LEU A 149 -1.56 19.18 5.95
CA LEU A 149 -0.80 20.42 5.95
C LEU A 149 -1.76 21.62 5.81
N PRO A 150 -2.09 22.32 6.90
CA PRO A 150 -3.02 23.45 6.84
C PRO A 150 -2.53 24.54 5.88
N GLY A 151 -3.41 24.97 4.98
CA GLY A 151 -3.13 26.04 4.01
C GLY A 151 -2.34 25.59 2.79
N ASP A 152 -2.05 24.30 2.63
CA ASP A 152 -1.43 23.79 1.41
C ASP A 152 -2.37 23.94 0.20
N THR A 153 -1.79 24.31 -0.94
CA THR A 153 -2.42 24.28 -2.26
C THR A 153 -1.59 23.50 -3.27
N SER A 154 -0.29 23.46 -3.06
CA SER A 154 0.68 22.89 -4.01
C SER A 154 0.53 21.38 -4.15
N TYR A 155 0.41 20.66 -3.04
CA TYR A 155 0.21 19.22 -3.09
C TYR A 155 -1.15 18.85 -3.67
N LEU A 156 -2.20 19.66 -3.43
CA LEU A 156 -3.50 19.44 -4.06
C LEU A 156 -3.44 19.62 -5.57
N GLU A 157 -2.78 20.68 -6.06
CA GLU A 157 -2.62 20.93 -7.50
C GLU A 157 -1.91 19.76 -8.18
N LEU A 158 -0.80 19.30 -7.60
CA LEU A 158 -0.04 18.14 -8.10
C LEU A 158 -0.87 16.82 -8.01
N ALA A 159 -1.64 16.62 -6.96
CA ALA A 159 -2.51 15.45 -6.83
C ALA A 159 -3.58 15.42 -7.92
N VAL A 160 -4.23 16.57 -8.18
CA VAL A 160 -5.25 16.69 -9.24
C VAL A 160 -4.61 16.48 -10.63
N GLU A 161 -3.41 17.01 -10.88
CA GLU A 161 -2.67 16.78 -12.12
C GLU A 161 -2.32 15.31 -12.29
N THR A 162 -1.80 14.67 -11.23
CA THR A 162 -1.44 13.25 -11.24
C THR A 162 -2.66 12.37 -11.52
N TRP A 163 -3.80 12.66 -10.88
CA TRP A 163 -5.04 11.93 -11.14
C TRP A 163 -5.52 12.08 -12.58
N ARG A 164 -5.56 13.32 -13.11
CA ARG A 164 -5.98 13.56 -14.49
C ARG A 164 -5.13 12.80 -15.50
N TRP A 165 -3.83 12.78 -15.27
CA TRP A 165 -2.93 12.01 -16.11
C TRP A 165 -3.17 10.51 -15.98
N PHE A 166 -3.32 10.00 -14.75
CA PHE A 166 -3.53 8.57 -14.51
C PHE A 166 -4.85 8.09 -15.14
N ASP A 167 -5.92 8.80 -14.96
CA ASP A 167 -7.24 8.49 -15.54
C ASP A 167 -7.20 8.49 -17.09
N ALA A 168 -6.46 9.42 -17.68
CA ALA A 168 -6.28 9.50 -19.14
C ALA A 168 -5.25 8.50 -19.69
N SER A 169 -4.42 7.86 -18.86
CA SER A 169 -3.34 6.96 -19.30
C SER A 169 -3.83 5.66 -19.93
N GLY A 170 -5.08 5.28 -19.63
CA GLY A 170 -5.67 4.00 -20.05
C GLY A 170 -5.22 2.80 -19.20
N MET A 171 -4.40 2.97 -18.16
CA MET A 171 -4.01 1.87 -17.25
C MET A 171 -5.22 1.28 -16.52
N LEU A 172 -6.25 2.09 -16.22
CA LEU A 172 -7.56 1.59 -15.82
C LEU A 172 -8.30 1.08 -17.06
N ASN A 173 -8.39 -0.25 -17.18
CA ASN A 173 -8.93 -0.94 -18.35
C ASN A 173 -10.48 -1.01 -18.37
N GLU A 174 -11.03 -1.58 -19.44
CA GLU A 174 -12.48 -1.70 -19.64
C GLU A 174 -13.17 -2.59 -18.59
N ASP A 175 -12.45 -3.58 -18.03
CA ASP A 175 -12.93 -4.46 -16.98
C ASP A 175 -13.00 -3.77 -15.60
N GLY A 176 -12.53 -2.52 -15.51
CA GLY A 176 -12.46 -1.77 -14.28
C GLY A 176 -11.30 -2.16 -13.37
N LEU A 177 -10.27 -2.78 -13.94
CA LEU A 177 -9.04 -3.17 -13.25
C LEU A 177 -7.85 -2.34 -13.75
N VAL A 178 -6.85 -2.15 -12.90
CA VAL A 178 -5.63 -1.42 -13.24
C VAL A 178 -4.56 -2.41 -13.70
N ASN A 179 -4.07 -2.24 -14.93
CA ASN A 179 -2.91 -2.96 -15.46
C ASN A 179 -1.60 -2.34 -14.96
N ASP A 180 -0.53 -3.12 -15.01
CA ASP A 180 0.76 -2.82 -14.40
C ASP A 180 1.40 -1.50 -14.87
N GLY A 181 1.27 -1.12 -16.14
CA GLY A 181 1.88 0.13 -16.61
C GLY A 181 1.77 0.40 -18.10
N LEU A 182 2.65 1.27 -18.59
CA LEU A 182 2.67 1.74 -19.97
C LEU A 182 3.83 1.13 -20.77
N ARG A 183 3.55 0.82 -22.03
CA ARG A 183 4.56 0.54 -23.05
C ARG A 183 4.29 1.43 -24.26
N HIS A 184 5.29 2.20 -24.69
CA HIS A 184 5.11 3.18 -25.76
C HIS A 184 3.94 4.15 -25.53
N CYS A 185 3.79 4.57 -24.29
CA CYS A 185 2.73 5.48 -23.82
C CYS A 185 1.29 4.96 -23.97
N VAL A 186 1.10 3.66 -24.09
CA VAL A 186 -0.22 3.01 -24.04
C VAL A 186 -0.23 1.93 -22.98
N ASN A 187 -1.41 1.60 -22.47
CA ASN A 187 -1.56 0.49 -21.52
C ASN A 187 -0.89 -0.77 -22.08
N ASN A 188 0.01 -1.36 -21.30
CA ASN A 188 0.79 -2.53 -21.73
C ASN A 188 0.01 -3.85 -21.69
N GLY A 189 -1.23 -3.85 -21.14
CA GLY A 189 -2.00 -5.07 -20.89
C GLY A 189 -1.32 -6.00 -19.89
N GLY A 190 -0.39 -5.49 -19.08
CA GLY A 190 0.32 -6.25 -18.06
C GLY A 190 -0.60 -6.71 -16.93
N GLU A 191 -0.02 -7.44 -15.98
CA GLU A 191 -0.78 -8.08 -14.90
C GLU A 191 -1.58 -7.08 -14.06
N THR A 192 -2.74 -7.51 -13.58
CA THR A 192 -3.60 -6.73 -12.68
C THR A 192 -3.29 -7.09 -11.22
N TRP A 193 -2.07 -6.78 -10.78
CA TRP A 193 -1.63 -7.05 -9.41
C TRP A 193 -2.60 -6.49 -8.37
N THR A 194 -2.82 -7.22 -7.28
CA THR A 194 -3.82 -6.79 -6.28
C THR A 194 -3.45 -5.46 -5.61
N TYR A 195 -2.16 -5.15 -5.45
CA TYR A 195 -1.73 -3.88 -4.85
C TYR A 195 -2.08 -2.66 -5.71
N ASN A 196 -2.02 -2.76 -7.05
CA ASN A 196 -2.48 -1.70 -7.95
C ASN A 196 -3.98 -1.44 -7.78
N GLN A 197 -4.79 -2.51 -7.64
CA GLN A 197 -6.22 -2.36 -7.36
C GLN A 197 -6.46 -1.70 -6.00
N GLY A 198 -5.52 -1.87 -5.05
CA GLY A 198 -5.63 -1.34 -3.70
C GLY A 198 -5.22 0.12 -3.58
N VAL A 199 -3.99 0.46 -3.96
CA VAL A 199 -3.42 1.80 -3.69
C VAL A 199 -4.26 2.90 -4.31
N ILE A 200 -4.79 2.69 -5.51
CA ILE A 200 -5.67 3.67 -6.16
C ILE A 200 -6.94 3.94 -5.34
N LEU A 201 -7.50 2.96 -4.61
CA LEU A 201 -8.67 3.20 -3.76
C LEU A 201 -8.36 4.21 -2.66
N GLY A 202 -7.25 3.98 -1.93
CA GLY A 202 -6.80 4.90 -0.89
C GLY A 202 -6.41 6.28 -1.44
N ALA A 203 -5.81 6.34 -2.63
CA ALA A 203 -5.48 7.58 -3.32
C ALA A 203 -6.74 8.41 -3.65
N LEU A 204 -7.76 7.76 -4.20
CA LEU A 204 -9.02 8.41 -4.54
C LEU A 204 -9.81 8.84 -3.29
N VAL A 205 -9.74 8.09 -2.20
CA VAL A 205 -10.31 8.50 -0.91
C VAL A 205 -9.63 9.76 -0.37
N GLU A 206 -8.31 9.82 -0.37
CA GLU A 206 -7.57 11.01 0.08
C GLU A 206 -7.85 12.22 -0.84
N LEU A 207 -7.91 12.01 -2.15
CA LEU A 207 -8.22 13.08 -3.10
C LEU A 207 -9.67 13.57 -2.98
N HIS A 208 -10.64 12.65 -2.78
CA HIS A 208 -12.04 13.04 -2.52
C HIS A 208 -12.15 13.86 -1.22
N ARG A 209 -11.42 13.48 -0.17
CA ARG A 209 -11.39 14.24 1.09
C ARG A 209 -10.93 15.68 0.88
N ALA A 210 -10.00 15.90 -0.06
CA ALA A 210 -9.45 17.21 -0.41
C ALA A 210 -10.39 18.04 -1.30
N THR A 211 -11.12 17.39 -2.22
CA THR A 211 -11.86 18.08 -3.28
C THR A 211 -13.38 18.04 -3.14
N GLY A 212 -13.92 17.00 -2.48
CA GLY A 212 -15.37 16.73 -2.45
C GLY A 212 -15.95 16.23 -3.78
N ASP A 213 -15.12 15.77 -4.72
CA ASP A 213 -15.58 15.30 -6.04
C ASP A 213 -16.07 13.84 -5.97
N ASP A 214 -17.36 13.63 -5.94
CA ASP A 214 -18.01 12.31 -5.86
C ASP A 214 -17.66 11.37 -7.03
N ALA A 215 -17.21 11.90 -8.18
CA ALA A 215 -16.78 11.08 -9.30
C ALA A 215 -15.58 10.18 -8.93
N LEU A 216 -14.70 10.65 -8.02
CA LEU A 216 -13.57 9.89 -7.53
C LEU A 216 -14.02 8.64 -6.76
N LEU A 217 -15.03 8.76 -5.91
CA LEU A 217 -15.59 7.61 -5.18
C LEU A 217 -16.32 6.64 -6.11
N ALA A 218 -16.95 7.13 -7.18
CA ALA A 218 -17.58 6.26 -8.18
C ALA A 218 -16.52 5.38 -8.88
N VAL A 219 -15.36 5.95 -9.25
CA VAL A 219 -14.23 5.20 -9.83
C VAL A 219 -13.68 4.20 -8.80
N ALA A 220 -13.43 4.62 -7.56
CA ALA A 220 -12.93 3.74 -6.50
C ALA A 220 -13.88 2.55 -6.28
N ARG A 221 -15.17 2.78 -6.20
CA ARG A 221 -16.20 1.71 -6.05
C ARG A 221 -16.21 0.76 -7.25
N ARG A 222 -16.01 1.26 -8.48
CA ARG A 222 -15.92 0.42 -9.68
C ARG A 222 -14.74 -0.52 -9.61
N ILE A 223 -13.55 -0.02 -9.27
CA ILE A 223 -12.33 -0.83 -9.14
C ILE A 223 -12.48 -1.85 -8.00
N ALA A 224 -12.93 -1.42 -6.83
CA ALA A 224 -13.15 -2.29 -5.69
C ALA A 224 -14.14 -3.42 -5.99
N THR A 225 -15.25 -3.11 -6.68
CA THR A 225 -16.24 -4.11 -7.08
C THR A 225 -15.65 -5.07 -8.11
N ALA A 226 -14.98 -4.55 -9.16
CA ALA A 226 -14.32 -5.38 -10.16
C ALA A 226 -13.34 -6.37 -9.52
N THR A 227 -12.53 -5.93 -8.56
CA THR A 227 -11.55 -6.78 -7.86
C THR A 227 -12.23 -7.83 -6.99
N THR A 228 -13.20 -7.43 -6.16
CA THR A 228 -13.82 -8.31 -5.17
C THR A 228 -14.79 -9.33 -5.77
N THR A 229 -15.23 -9.11 -7.02
CA THR A 229 -16.11 -10.03 -7.77
C THR A 229 -15.41 -10.75 -8.91
N SER A 230 -14.13 -10.46 -9.17
CA SER A 230 -13.34 -11.11 -10.23
C SER A 230 -13.10 -12.59 -9.94
N GLU A 231 -13.42 -13.47 -10.86
CA GLU A 231 -13.02 -14.88 -10.78
C GLU A 231 -11.50 -15.08 -10.91
N TYR A 232 -10.78 -14.06 -11.40
CA TYR A 232 -9.31 -14.07 -11.51
C TYR A 232 -8.62 -13.63 -10.22
N LEU A 233 -9.09 -12.53 -9.59
CA LEU A 233 -8.48 -11.95 -8.39
C LEU A 233 -9.15 -12.41 -7.08
N SER A 234 -10.39 -12.91 -7.14
CA SER A 234 -11.16 -13.35 -5.98
C SER A 234 -11.92 -14.64 -6.27
N PRO A 235 -11.26 -15.71 -6.78
CA PRO A 235 -11.92 -16.98 -7.11
C PRO A 235 -12.62 -17.54 -5.87
N GLY A 236 -13.88 -17.92 -6.05
CA GLY A 236 -14.70 -18.38 -4.92
C GLY A 236 -14.86 -17.34 -3.81
N GLY A 237 -14.60 -16.05 -4.08
CA GLY A 237 -14.70 -14.93 -3.15
C GLY A 237 -13.54 -14.81 -2.17
N ILE A 238 -12.38 -15.44 -2.42
CA ILE A 238 -11.15 -15.28 -1.63
C ILE A 238 -10.08 -14.63 -2.48
N LEU A 239 -9.54 -13.52 -1.99
CA LEU A 239 -8.51 -12.73 -2.66
C LEU A 239 -7.26 -13.58 -2.95
N THR A 240 -6.87 -13.61 -4.21
CA THR A 240 -5.77 -14.42 -4.71
C THR A 240 -4.85 -13.53 -5.55
N GLU A 241 -3.55 -13.52 -5.24
CA GLU A 241 -2.58 -12.83 -6.07
C GLU A 241 -2.33 -13.62 -7.36
N PRO A 242 -2.28 -12.99 -8.54
CA PRO A 242 -2.02 -13.68 -9.81
C PRO A 242 -0.80 -14.59 -9.78
N SER A 243 0.28 -14.17 -9.13
CA SER A 243 1.54 -14.94 -9.00
C SER A 243 1.42 -16.21 -8.13
N GLU A 244 0.38 -16.35 -7.31
CA GLU A 244 0.16 -17.57 -6.52
C GLU A 244 0.00 -18.82 -7.42
N LYS A 245 -0.41 -18.63 -8.67
CA LYS A 245 -0.64 -19.72 -9.64
C LYS A 245 0.64 -20.22 -10.31
N VAL A 246 1.68 -19.38 -10.35
CA VAL A 246 2.94 -19.66 -11.08
C VAL A 246 4.17 -19.71 -10.18
N GLY A 247 3.98 -19.58 -8.88
CA GLY A 247 5.04 -19.43 -7.89
C GLY A 247 5.27 -17.94 -7.58
N ALA A 248 4.96 -17.54 -6.36
CA ALA A 248 5.14 -16.17 -5.92
C ALA A 248 6.65 -15.81 -5.88
N ASP A 249 7.00 -14.67 -6.47
CA ASP A 249 8.28 -14.03 -6.28
C ASP A 249 8.41 -13.45 -4.85
N ASP A 250 9.46 -12.68 -4.60
CA ASP A 250 9.69 -12.10 -3.27
C ASP A 250 8.75 -10.93 -2.96
N ASP A 251 8.15 -10.27 -3.95
CA ASP A 251 7.32 -9.07 -3.78
C ASP A 251 5.84 -9.39 -3.59
N ALA A 252 5.30 -10.33 -4.38
CA ALA A 252 3.90 -10.69 -4.41
C ALA A 252 3.25 -10.99 -3.05
N PRO A 253 3.92 -11.57 -2.06
CA PRO A 253 3.33 -11.81 -0.74
C PRO A 253 2.85 -10.57 0.00
N SER A 254 3.36 -9.38 -0.36
CA SER A 254 2.93 -8.11 0.23
C SER A 254 1.63 -7.58 -0.37
N PHE A 255 1.29 -7.95 -1.60
CA PHE A 255 0.32 -7.23 -2.43
C PHE A 255 -1.11 -7.29 -1.89
N LYS A 256 -1.56 -8.46 -1.43
CA LYS A 256 -2.92 -8.62 -0.88
C LYS A 256 -3.16 -7.81 0.39
N GLY A 257 -2.15 -7.71 1.26
CA GLY A 257 -2.21 -6.86 2.45
C GLY A 257 -2.40 -5.39 2.08
N ILE A 258 -1.64 -4.93 1.07
CA ILE A 258 -1.75 -3.57 0.54
C ILE A 258 -3.16 -3.32 -0.02
N PHE A 259 -3.73 -4.27 -0.76
CA PHE A 259 -5.10 -4.16 -1.26
C PHE A 259 -6.11 -4.01 -0.11
N VAL A 260 -6.11 -4.93 0.85
CA VAL A 260 -7.17 -4.96 1.88
C VAL A 260 -7.11 -3.75 2.82
N ARG A 261 -5.92 -3.20 3.15
CA ARG A 261 -5.85 -1.98 3.97
C ARG A 261 -6.43 -0.76 3.25
N ASN A 262 -6.21 -0.63 1.93
CA ASN A 262 -6.77 0.44 1.13
C ASN A 262 -8.28 0.24 0.86
N LEU A 263 -8.72 -0.99 0.69
CA LEU A 263 -10.14 -1.34 0.61
C LEU A 263 -10.87 -0.98 1.92
N ASP A 264 -10.25 -1.23 3.08
CA ASP A 264 -10.81 -0.83 4.39
C ASP A 264 -10.84 0.70 4.54
N GLU A 265 -9.85 1.43 4.00
CA GLU A 265 -9.91 2.90 3.95
C GLU A 265 -11.15 3.38 3.18
N LEU A 266 -11.40 2.83 2.00
CA LEU A 266 -12.60 3.12 1.22
C LEU A 266 -13.88 2.69 1.95
N ASP A 267 -13.91 1.45 2.48
CA ASP A 267 -15.07 0.90 3.18
C ASP A 267 -15.48 1.78 4.37
N ARG A 268 -14.51 2.21 5.18
CA ARG A 268 -14.76 3.07 6.35
C ARG A 268 -15.10 4.51 5.99
N TYR A 269 -14.65 4.98 4.85
CA TYR A 269 -14.90 6.33 4.39
C TYR A 269 -16.34 6.51 3.88
N VAL A 270 -16.92 5.47 3.28
CA VAL A 270 -18.30 5.49 2.79
C VAL A 270 -19.27 4.94 3.85
N ALA A 271 -20.43 5.60 3.99
CA ALA A 271 -21.38 5.32 5.08
C ALA A 271 -21.94 3.88 5.03
N GLU A 272 -22.14 3.34 3.84
CA GLU A 272 -22.77 2.02 3.63
C GLU A 272 -21.87 0.84 4.00
N ARG A 273 -20.55 1.05 4.12
CA ARG A 273 -19.59 -0.02 4.45
C ARG A 273 -19.73 -1.26 3.56
N PRO A 274 -19.70 -1.12 2.21
CA PRO A 274 -20.12 -2.20 1.29
C PRO A 274 -19.14 -3.37 1.23
N TYR A 275 -17.89 -3.20 1.66
CA TYR A 275 -16.84 -4.23 1.58
C TYR A 275 -16.55 -4.92 2.90
N ARG A 276 -17.23 -4.53 3.99
CA ARG A 276 -17.02 -5.10 5.32
C ARG A 276 -17.18 -6.63 5.36
N SER A 277 -18.21 -7.16 4.70
CA SER A 277 -18.45 -8.61 4.65
C SER A 277 -17.39 -9.35 3.85
N TYR A 278 -16.88 -8.73 2.78
CA TYR A 278 -15.76 -9.27 2.01
C TYR A 278 -14.49 -9.36 2.86
N LEU A 279 -14.11 -8.27 3.55
CA LEU A 279 -12.94 -8.24 4.44
C LEU A 279 -13.05 -9.27 5.57
N ALA A 280 -14.21 -9.40 6.20
CA ALA A 280 -14.46 -10.40 7.25
C ALA A 280 -14.26 -11.82 6.70
N ARG A 281 -14.77 -12.12 5.50
CA ARG A 281 -14.58 -13.41 4.84
C ARG A 281 -13.12 -13.72 4.54
N GLN A 282 -12.32 -12.73 4.12
CA GLN A 282 -10.89 -12.92 3.93
C GLN A 282 -10.21 -13.30 5.26
N ALA A 283 -10.52 -12.58 6.35
CA ALA A 283 -9.95 -12.85 7.66
C ALA A 283 -10.34 -14.23 8.20
N GLU A 284 -11.60 -14.65 8.03
CA GLU A 284 -12.06 -15.98 8.40
C GLU A 284 -11.30 -17.08 7.63
N SER A 285 -11.14 -16.90 6.32
CA SER A 285 -10.41 -17.84 5.47
C SER A 285 -8.93 -17.93 5.85
N LEU A 286 -8.26 -16.78 6.04
CA LEU A 286 -6.87 -16.72 6.49
C LEU A 286 -6.67 -17.50 7.79
N LEU A 287 -7.51 -17.23 8.80
CA LEU A 287 -7.41 -17.86 10.12
C LEU A 287 -7.65 -19.38 10.08
N ALA A 288 -8.58 -19.83 9.23
CA ALA A 288 -8.96 -21.23 9.14
C ALA A 288 -7.98 -22.08 8.30
N ASN A 289 -7.41 -21.49 7.23
CA ASN A 289 -6.80 -22.29 6.17
C ASN A 289 -5.31 -21.96 5.94
N ALA A 290 -4.84 -20.76 6.28
CA ALA A 290 -3.52 -20.28 5.91
C ALA A 290 -2.57 -20.09 7.10
N SER A 291 -2.85 -20.68 8.26
CA SER A 291 -2.05 -20.55 9.49
C SER A 291 -1.26 -21.82 9.78
N ASP A 292 -0.07 -21.66 10.37
CA ASP A 292 0.74 -22.77 10.92
C ASP A 292 0.35 -23.14 12.37
N GLY A 293 -0.66 -22.49 12.93
CA GLY A 293 -1.10 -22.67 14.31
C GLY A 293 -0.33 -21.81 15.35
N ALA A 294 0.77 -21.16 14.97
CA ALA A 294 1.56 -20.25 15.80
C ALA A 294 1.32 -18.77 15.43
N HIS A 295 0.17 -18.46 14.84
CA HIS A 295 -0.22 -17.12 14.36
C HIS A 295 0.71 -16.57 13.25
N ARG A 296 1.41 -17.44 12.52
CA ARG A 296 2.09 -17.12 11.29
C ARG A 296 1.23 -17.55 10.11
N TYR A 297 1.21 -16.73 9.06
CA TYR A 297 0.28 -16.88 7.95
C TYR A 297 1.02 -16.94 6.62
N GLY A 298 0.48 -17.75 5.69
CA GLY A 298 1.01 -17.91 4.35
C GLY A 298 0.38 -16.98 3.32
N ILE A 299 0.86 -17.09 2.06
CA ILE A 299 0.32 -16.30 0.97
C ILE A 299 -1.08 -16.78 0.52
N HIS A 300 -1.35 -18.09 0.57
CA HIS A 300 -2.61 -18.67 0.10
C HIS A 300 -3.71 -18.52 1.15
N TRP A 301 -4.46 -17.42 1.11
CA TRP A 301 -5.50 -17.17 2.11
C TRP A 301 -6.65 -18.18 2.07
N ALA A 302 -6.87 -18.86 0.91
CA ALA A 302 -7.77 -20.02 0.81
C ALA A 302 -7.13 -21.32 1.33
N GLY A 303 -5.83 -21.30 1.68
CA GLY A 303 -5.05 -22.46 2.08
C GLY A 303 -4.44 -23.23 0.90
N PRO A 304 -3.58 -24.19 1.21
CA PRO A 304 -2.98 -24.43 2.53
C PRO A 304 -1.89 -23.40 2.90
N PHE A 305 -1.46 -23.40 4.18
CA PHE A 305 -0.27 -22.67 4.60
C PHE A 305 0.96 -23.14 3.80
N ASP A 306 1.73 -22.17 3.27
CA ASP A 306 2.98 -22.45 2.52
C ASP A 306 4.23 -22.21 3.38
N LYS A 307 4.45 -20.98 3.79
CA LYS A 307 5.54 -20.55 4.68
C LYS A 307 5.20 -19.21 5.32
N ALA A 308 6.01 -18.79 6.30
CA ALA A 308 5.94 -17.45 6.88
C ALA A 308 7.21 -16.67 6.59
N ASP A 309 7.05 -15.39 6.30
CA ASP A 309 8.08 -14.36 6.20
C ASP A 309 7.44 -13.01 6.49
N THR A 310 8.22 -11.94 6.51
CA THR A 310 7.73 -10.58 6.83
C THR A 310 6.60 -10.14 5.90
N ALA A 311 6.73 -10.37 4.59
CA ALA A 311 5.76 -9.91 3.60
C ALA A 311 4.38 -10.57 3.79
N ARG A 312 4.38 -11.89 3.96
CA ARG A 312 3.16 -12.68 4.26
C ARG A 312 2.53 -12.27 5.58
N GLN A 313 3.39 -12.07 6.59
CA GLN A 313 2.93 -11.73 7.93
C GLN A 313 2.37 -10.29 8.00
N ALA A 314 3.02 -9.32 7.34
CA ALA A 314 2.52 -7.96 7.23
C ALA A 314 1.16 -7.92 6.51
N SER A 315 1.00 -8.68 5.42
CA SER A 315 -0.28 -8.84 4.73
C SER A 315 -1.38 -9.40 5.64
N ALA A 316 -1.05 -10.37 6.50
CA ALA A 316 -1.99 -10.91 7.46
C ALA A 316 -2.33 -9.89 8.58
N VAL A 317 -1.36 -9.10 9.05
CA VAL A 317 -1.60 -8.00 10.02
C VAL A 317 -2.50 -6.94 9.41
N ASP A 318 -2.24 -6.52 8.16
CA ASP A 318 -3.11 -5.59 7.43
C ASP A 318 -4.55 -6.11 7.43
N LEU A 319 -4.77 -7.36 6.99
CA LEU A 319 -6.11 -7.95 6.92
C LEU A 319 -6.78 -8.05 8.28
N LEU A 320 -6.09 -8.59 9.29
CA LEU A 320 -6.68 -8.79 10.63
C LEU A 320 -6.97 -7.46 11.33
N THR A 321 -6.28 -6.38 10.94
CA THR A 321 -6.54 -5.03 11.42
C THR A 321 -7.84 -4.46 10.84
N THR A 322 -8.23 -4.83 9.61
CA THR A 322 -9.48 -4.34 9.00
C THR A 322 -10.74 -4.79 9.77
N VAL A 323 -10.66 -5.90 10.47
CA VAL A 323 -11.80 -6.49 11.22
C VAL A 323 -11.80 -6.15 12.71
N LEU A 324 -10.98 -5.17 13.13
CA LEU A 324 -10.99 -4.59 14.48
C LEU A 324 -12.12 -3.50 14.68
#